data_8182fe66c198371a05364361756284a0
#
_entry.id   8182fe66c198371a05364361756284a0
#
_cell.length_a   1.000
_cell.length_b   1.000
_cell.length_c   1.000
_cell.angle_alpha   90.00
_cell.angle_beta   90.00
_cell.angle_gamma   90.00
#
_symmetry.space_group_name_H-M   'P 1'
#
loop_
_entity.id
_entity.type
_entity.pdbx_description
1 polymer ?
#
loop_
_entity_poly.entity_id
_entity_poly.type
_entity_poly.pdbx_seq_one_letter_code
_entity_poly.pdbx_strand_id
1 'polypeptide(L)'
;MTIVCVDDHPVALKGLEQSVQCILPEASTHAFESADDAFSFVKRNGCDVLISEIELRGANGLALARSVKAVNPAVNIIFLTVCDEKEHAREVFDIRPSGYLVKPAAKKLLEFELKS
;
A
#
# COMPACT_ATOMS: atom_id res chain seq x y z
N MET A 1 -14.21 -2.94 5.90
CA MET A 1 -12.97 -2.23 5.54
C MET A 1 -12.40 -2.84 4.27
N THR A 2 -12.01 -2.00 3.35
CA THR A 2 -11.41 -2.42 2.07
C THR A 2 -9.94 -2.05 2.06
N ILE A 3 -9.08 -3.05 1.82
CA ILE A 3 -7.63 -2.88 1.80
C ILE A 3 -7.12 -3.26 0.41
N VAL A 4 -6.33 -2.38 -0.19
CA VAL A 4 -5.71 -2.60 -1.49
C VAL A 4 -4.20 -2.74 -1.30
N CYS A 5 -3.65 -3.84 -1.81
CA CYS A 5 -2.22 -4.16 -1.74
C CYS A 5 -1.63 -4.10 -3.15
N VAL A 6 -0.51 -3.42 -3.31
CA VAL A 6 0.13 -3.26 -4.62
C VAL A 6 1.63 -3.57 -4.53
N ASP A 7 2.09 -4.52 -5.33
CA ASP A 7 3.49 -4.88 -5.45
C ASP A 7 3.66 -5.62 -6.77
N ASP A 8 4.66 -5.26 -7.56
CA ASP A 8 4.88 -5.91 -8.86
C ASP A 8 5.64 -7.24 -8.77
N HIS A 9 6.02 -7.65 -7.57
CA HIS A 9 6.65 -8.95 -7.32
C HIS A 9 5.57 -9.93 -6.84
N PRO A 10 5.19 -10.93 -7.63
CA PRO A 10 4.05 -11.81 -7.28
C PRO A 10 4.19 -12.51 -5.93
N VAL A 11 5.40 -12.97 -5.60
CA VAL A 11 5.61 -13.67 -4.33
C VAL A 11 5.46 -12.72 -3.15
N ALA A 12 6.04 -11.53 -3.25
CA ALA A 12 5.93 -10.51 -2.20
C ALA A 12 4.47 -10.08 -2.02
N LEU A 13 3.75 -9.88 -3.13
CA LEU A 13 2.35 -9.50 -3.09
C LEU A 13 1.49 -10.57 -2.42
N LYS A 14 1.73 -11.83 -2.77
CA LYS A 14 1.00 -12.95 -2.16
C LYS A 14 1.24 -13.01 -0.65
N GLY A 15 2.49 -12.84 -0.23
CA GLY A 15 2.84 -12.83 1.19
C GLY A 15 2.17 -11.68 1.92
N LEU A 16 2.15 -10.51 1.31
CA LEU A 16 1.49 -9.33 1.88
C LEU A 16 -0.01 -9.57 2.03
N GLU A 17 -0.65 -10.07 0.98
CA GLU A 17 -2.08 -10.36 0.99
C GLU A 17 -2.43 -11.34 2.12
N GLN A 18 -1.65 -12.40 2.24
CA GLN A 18 -1.87 -13.41 3.28
C GLN A 18 -1.68 -12.83 4.68
N SER A 19 -0.67 -11.97 4.86
CA SER A 19 -0.44 -11.32 6.15
C SER A 19 -1.58 -10.41 6.53
N VAL A 20 -2.09 -9.62 5.59
CA VAL A 20 -3.22 -8.72 5.84
C VAL A 20 -4.47 -9.53 6.20
N GLN A 21 -4.75 -10.61 5.46
CA GLN A 21 -5.92 -11.47 5.75
C GLN A 21 -5.81 -12.12 7.12
N CYS A 22 -4.60 -12.46 7.54
CA CYS A 22 -4.36 -13.02 8.87
C CYS A 22 -4.58 -11.98 9.99
N ILE A 23 -4.12 -10.74 9.76
CA ILE A 23 -4.22 -9.66 10.74
C ILE A 23 -5.66 -9.15 10.85
N LEU A 24 -6.32 -8.97 9.70
CA LEU A 24 -7.68 -8.42 9.62
C LEU A 24 -8.56 -9.36 8.78
N PRO A 25 -8.94 -10.52 9.34
CA PRO A 25 -9.66 -11.53 8.55
C PRO A 25 -11.03 -11.08 8.06
N GLU A 26 -11.63 -10.07 8.67
CA GLU A 26 -12.93 -9.56 8.26
C GLU A 26 -12.85 -8.47 7.21
N ALA A 27 -11.65 -7.97 6.92
CA ALA A 27 -11.46 -6.95 5.90
C ALA A 27 -11.53 -7.58 4.50
N SER A 28 -11.99 -6.78 3.53
CA SER A 28 -11.96 -7.16 2.13
C SER A 28 -10.60 -6.76 1.56
N THR A 29 -9.77 -7.74 1.22
CA THR A 29 -8.39 -7.51 0.77
C THR A 29 -8.27 -7.79 -0.72
N HIS A 30 -7.70 -6.84 -1.46
CA HIS A 30 -7.54 -6.94 -2.91
C HIS A 30 -6.09 -6.67 -3.26
N ALA A 31 -5.49 -7.54 -4.08
CA ALA A 31 -4.07 -7.48 -4.42
C ALA A 31 -3.90 -7.24 -5.91
N PHE A 32 -3.00 -6.32 -6.26
CA PHE A 32 -2.73 -5.96 -7.65
C PHE A 32 -1.24 -5.87 -7.89
N GLU A 33 -0.80 -6.39 -9.04
CA GLU A 33 0.60 -6.24 -9.48
C GLU A 33 0.82 -4.95 -10.24
N SER A 34 -0.25 -4.30 -10.68
CA SER A 34 -0.23 -3.09 -11.51
C SER A 34 -0.85 -1.92 -10.77
N ALA A 35 -0.16 -0.77 -10.81
CA ALA A 35 -0.70 0.47 -10.25
C ALA A 35 -1.97 0.89 -10.97
N ASP A 36 -2.04 0.72 -12.29
CA ASP A 36 -3.22 1.09 -13.07
C ASP A 36 -4.44 0.28 -12.68
N ASP A 37 -4.27 -1.03 -12.50
CA ASP A 37 -5.37 -1.90 -12.09
C ASP A 37 -5.84 -1.55 -10.69
N ALA A 38 -4.90 -1.27 -9.78
CA ALA A 38 -5.23 -0.88 -8.43
C ALA A 38 -6.02 0.43 -8.42
N PHE A 39 -5.59 1.42 -9.19
CA PHE A 39 -6.27 2.70 -9.25
C PHE A 39 -7.67 2.57 -9.85
N SER A 40 -7.83 1.77 -10.89
CA SER A 40 -9.14 1.49 -11.48
C SER A 40 -10.10 0.90 -10.46
N PHE A 41 -9.61 -0.04 -9.65
CA PHE A 41 -10.40 -0.62 -8.59
C PHE A 41 -10.82 0.43 -7.56
N VAL A 42 -9.88 1.26 -7.12
CA VAL A 42 -10.15 2.29 -6.09
C VAL A 42 -11.17 3.31 -6.61
N LYS A 43 -11.07 3.71 -7.87
CA LYS A 43 -12.03 4.66 -8.44
C LYS A 43 -13.46 4.12 -8.42
N ARG A 44 -13.63 2.81 -8.60
CA ARG A 44 -14.95 2.20 -8.64
C ARG A 44 -15.48 1.80 -7.26
N ASN A 45 -14.59 1.41 -6.36
CA ASN A 45 -14.99 0.79 -5.09
C ASN A 45 -14.55 1.58 -3.86
N GLY A 46 -13.61 2.52 -4.01
CA GLY A 46 -12.97 3.15 -2.87
C GLY A 46 -11.99 2.20 -2.18
N CYS A 47 -11.28 2.70 -1.18
CA CYS A 47 -10.53 1.86 -0.26
C CYS A 47 -10.26 2.62 1.03
N ASP A 48 -10.09 1.88 2.10
CA ASP A 48 -9.79 2.46 3.42
C ASP A 48 -8.30 2.52 3.67
N VAL A 49 -7.57 1.52 3.18
CA VAL A 49 -6.12 1.43 3.34
C VAL A 49 -5.49 1.01 2.02
N LEU A 50 -4.45 1.73 1.61
CA LEU A 50 -3.60 1.36 0.49
C LEU A 50 -2.23 0.98 1.03
N ILE A 51 -1.78 -0.24 0.75
CA ILE A 51 -0.43 -0.69 1.09
C ILE A 51 0.30 -0.90 -0.23
N SER A 52 1.34 -0.11 -0.48
CA SER A 52 2.01 -0.15 -1.78
C SER A 52 3.52 -0.11 -1.66
N GLU A 53 4.19 -0.86 -2.54
CA GLU A 53 5.60 -0.67 -2.83
C GLU A 53 5.78 0.69 -3.52
N ILE A 54 6.91 1.36 -3.28
CA ILE A 54 7.22 2.64 -3.92
C ILE A 54 7.69 2.43 -5.36
N GLU A 55 8.65 1.53 -5.56
CA GLU A 55 9.17 1.27 -6.90
C GLU A 55 8.40 0.12 -7.54
N LEU A 56 7.58 0.46 -8.51
CA LEU A 56 6.78 -0.51 -9.27
C LEU A 56 7.27 -0.52 -10.72
N ARG A 57 7.17 -1.68 -11.37
CA ARG A 57 7.58 -1.83 -12.76
C ARG A 57 6.73 -0.93 -13.66
N GLY A 58 7.37 0.01 -14.34
CA GLY A 58 6.68 0.94 -15.23
C GLY A 58 5.81 1.95 -14.51
N ALA A 59 5.93 2.08 -13.18
CA ALA A 59 5.07 2.96 -12.39
C ALA A 59 5.76 3.34 -11.09
N ASN A 60 5.09 4.20 -10.32
CA ASN A 60 5.63 4.69 -9.05
C ASN A 60 4.51 4.68 -8.00
N GLY A 61 4.78 4.03 -6.88
CA GLY A 61 3.81 3.94 -5.79
C GLY A 61 3.48 5.27 -5.14
N LEU A 62 4.39 6.24 -5.19
CA LEU A 62 4.12 7.59 -4.69
C LEU A 62 3.07 8.28 -5.55
N ALA A 63 3.20 8.17 -6.88
CA ALA A 63 2.21 8.72 -7.81
C ALA A 63 0.86 8.04 -7.62
N LEU A 64 0.85 6.72 -7.45
CA LEU A 64 -0.37 5.98 -7.15
C LEU A 64 -1.03 6.49 -5.88
N ALA A 65 -0.26 6.68 -4.82
CA ALA A 65 -0.77 7.16 -3.54
C ALA A 65 -1.40 8.55 -3.67
N ARG A 66 -0.77 9.46 -4.42
CA ARG A 66 -1.34 10.78 -4.68
C ARG A 66 -2.66 10.69 -5.41
N SER A 67 -2.72 9.85 -6.45
CA SER A 67 -3.93 9.65 -7.24
C SER A 67 -5.06 9.08 -6.39
N VAL A 68 -4.75 8.11 -5.55
CA VAL A 68 -5.74 7.51 -4.66
C VAL A 68 -6.23 8.53 -3.63
N LYS A 69 -5.35 9.32 -3.06
CA LYS A 69 -5.75 10.38 -2.12
C LYS A 69 -6.63 11.42 -2.77
N ALA A 70 -6.41 11.71 -4.03
CA ALA A 70 -7.22 12.70 -4.75
C ALA A 70 -8.68 12.24 -4.89
N VAL A 71 -8.93 10.96 -5.11
CA VAL A 71 -10.29 10.42 -5.27
C VAL A 71 -10.86 9.88 -3.96
N ASN A 72 -10.02 9.65 -2.96
CA ASN A 72 -10.44 9.06 -1.70
C ASN A 72 -9.63 9.68 -0.55
N PRO A 73 -9.92 10.96 -0.19
CA PRO A 73 -9.06 11.73 0.74
C PRO A 73 -8.89 11.11 2.13
N ALA A 74 -9.83 10.26 2.56
CA ALA A 74 -9.76 9.63 3.88
C ALA A 74 -8.90 8.37 3.90
N VAL A 75 -8.32 7.97 2.75
CA VAL A 75 -7.51 6.74 2.69
C VAL A 75 -6.28 6.84 3.59
N ASN A 76 -5.97 5.74 4.27
CA ASN A 76 -4.71 5.60 4.99
C ASN A 76 -3.72 4.91 4.09
N ILE A 77 -2.51 5.46 3.96
CA ILE A 77 -1.49 4.94 3.06
C ILE A 77 -0.34 4.38 3.87
N ILE A 78 0.04 3.14 3.56
CA ILE A 78 1.21 2.49 4.14
C ILE A 78 2.13 2.12 2.99
N PHE A 79 3.36 2.64 3.01
CA PHE A 79 4.39 2.19 2.07
C PHE A 79 5.14 1.01 2.67
N LEU A 80 5.33 -0.02 1.86
CA LEU A 80 6.09 -1.21 2.23
C LEU A 80 7.10 -1.44 1.11
N THR A 81 8.34 -1.07 1.33
CA THR A 81 9.33 -0.95 0.26
C THR A 81 10.66 -1.61 0.62
N VAL A 82 11.40 -2.07 -0.40
CA VAL A 82 12.78 -2.54 -0.22
C VAL A 82 13.74 -1.36 -0.10
N CYS A 83 13.27 -0.17 -0.41
CA CYS A 83 14.08 1.03 -0.57
C CYS A 83 13.94 1.93 0.64
N ASP A 84 15.00 2.02 1.46
CA ASP A 84 15.06 2.99 2.55
C ASP A 84 15.76 4.24 2.00
N GLU A 85 15.11 4.89 1.03
CA GLU A 85 15.74 5.89 0.19
C GLU A 85 15.46 7.31 0.62
N LYS A 86 16.54 8.04 0.86
CA LYS A 86 16.45 9.47 1.15
C LYS A 86 15.94 10.25 -0.06
N GLU A 87 16.11 9.73 -1.27
CA GLU A 87 15.67 10.41 -2.48
C GLU A 87 14.15 10.54 -2.57
N HIS A 88 13.41 9.66 -1.90
CA HIS A 88 11.95 9.74 -1.86
C HIS A 88 11.41 10.41 -0.61
N ALA A 89 12.29 10.77 0.32
CA ALA A 89 11.86 11.24 1.64
C ALA A 89 10.93 12.46 1.58
N ARG A 90 11.22 13.42 0.69
CA ARG A 90 10.40 14.62 0.55
C ARG A 90 9.00 14.29 0.04
N GLU A 91 8.92 13.45 -1.00
CA GLU A 91 7.63 13.05 -1.57
C GLU A 91 6.81 12.24 -0.58
N VAL A 92 7.46 11.34 0.15
CA VAL A 92 6.80 10.56 1.19
C VAL A 92 6.26 11.49 2.27
N PHE A 93 7.05 12.46 2.70
CA PHE A 93 6.63 13.43 3.70
C PHE A 93 5.40 14.22 3.22
N ASP A 94 5.40 14.65 1.96
CA ASP A 94 4.30 15.43 1.40
C ASP A 94 3.00 14.63 1.30
N ILE A 95 3.10 13.32 1.04
CA ILE A 95 1.93 12.43 0.99
C ILE A 95 1.37 12.17 2.38
N ARG A 96 2.23 12.22 3.40
CA ARG A 96 1.86 11.95 4.80
C ARG A 96 1.21 10.58 4.98
N PRO A 97 1.95 9.50 4.68
CA PRO A 97 1.41 8.17 4.88
C PRO A 97 1.20 7.86 6.36
N SER A 98 0.28 6.96 6.65
CA SER A 98 0.07 6.45 8.00
C SER A 98 1.24 5.59 8.46
N GLY A 99 1.93 4.92 7.53
CA GLY A 99 3.08 4.09 7.85
C GLY A 99 4.07 4.00 6.71
N TYR A 100 5.31 3.71 7.06
CA TYR A 100 6.40 3.50 6.10
C TYR A 100 7.26 2.38 6.65
N LEU A 101 7.22 1.24 5.99
CA LEU A 101 7.93 0.03 6.44
C LEU A 101 8.92 -0.41 5.39
N VAL A 102 10.12 -0.80 5.82
CA VAL A 102 11.16 -1.32 4.94
C VAL A 102 11.12 -2.85 4.96
N LYS A 103 11.13 -3.47 3.80
CA LYS A 103 11.13 -4.92 3.66
C LYS A 103 12.49 -5.53 4.05
N PRO A 104 12.50 -6.70 4.63
CA PRO A 104 11.35 -7.48 5.07
C PRO A 104 10.77 -6.91 6.37
N ALA A 105 9.50 -6.52 6.33
CA ALA A 105 8.85 -5.97 7.52
C ALA A 105 8.30 -7.13 8.36
N ALA A 106 8.54 -7.07 9.66
CA ALA A 106 7.96 -8.02 10.57
C ALA A 106 6.44 -7.89 10.54
N LYS A 107 5.74 -9.01 10.55
CA LYS A 107 4.29 -9.04 10.59
C LYS A 107 3.73 -8.18 11.73
N LYS A 108 4.46 -8.13 12.84
CA LYS A 108 4.11 -7.35 14.02
C LYS A 108 4.04 -5.85 13.72
N LEU A 109 4.97 -5.32 12.92
CA LEU A 109 4.97 -3.90 12.53
C LEU A 109 3.80 -3.60 11.62
N LEU A 110 3.51 -4.48 10.68
CA LEU A 110 2.36 -4.33 9.79
C LEU A 110 1.06 -4.36 10.60
N GLU A 111 0.96 -5.28 11.55
CA GLU A 111 -0.19 -5.36 12.43
C GLU A 111 -0.39 -4.08 13.22
N PHE A 112 0.69 -3.52 13.76
CA PHE A 112 0.63 -2.25 14.49
C PHE A 112 0.05 -1.14 13.62
N GLU A 113 0.53 -1.02 12.38
CA GLU A 113 0.05 0.02 11.47
C GLU A 113 -1.41 -0.19 11.08
N LEU A 114 -1.81 -1.43 10.81
CA LEU A 114 -3.17 -1.74 10.38
C LEU A 114 -4.20 -1.57 11.49
N LYS A 115 -3.79 -1.76 12.73
CA LYS A 115 -4.70 -1.68 13.88
C LYS A 115 -4.65 -0.35 14.62
N SER A 116 -3.79 0.55 14.20
CA SER A 116 -3.72 1.88 14.81
C SER A 116 -4.70 2.91 14.15
#